data_309511d53ae5862f526f282a7df4b63a
#
_entry.id   309511d53ae5862f526f282a7df4b63a
#
_cell.length_a   1.000
_cell.length_b   1.000
_cell.length_c   1.000
_cell.angle_alpha   90.00
_cell.angle_beta   90.00
_cell.angle_gamma   90.00
#
_symmetry.space_group_name_H-M   'P 1'
#
loop_
_entity.id
_entity.type
_entity.pdbx_description
1 polymer ?
#
loop_
_entity_poly.entity_id
_entity_poly.type
_entity_poly.pdbx_seq_one_letter_code
_entity_poly.pdbx_strand_id
1 'polypeptide(L)' 'MKSLEDKRIQNINFIMDDVHTSSNNIYESLVDKEFDSLKIEVQSLIKQLKLILESVQDEL' A
#
# COMPACT_ATOMS: atom_id res chain seq x y z
N MET A 1 -12.29 -8.16 24.25
CA MET A 1 -11.05 -7.38 24.43
C MET A 1 -10.74 -6.60 23.18
N LYS A 2 -10.41 -5.37 23.38
CA LYS A 2 -10.20 -4.44 22.27
C LYS A 2 -8.80 -4.49 21.67
N SER A 3 -7.85 -5.16 22.32
CA SER A 3 -6.44 -5.09 21.90
C SER A 3 -6.19 -5.70 20.52
N LEU A 4 -6.87 -6.79 20.17
CA LEU A 4 -6.72 -7.40 18.85
C LEU A 4 -7.32 -6.53 17.75
N GLU A 5 -8.48 -5.95 18.01
CA GLU A 5 -9.10 -5.04 17.05
C GLU A 5 -8.30 -3.75 16.91
N ASP A 6 -7.77 -3.23 18.02
CA ASP A 6 -6.93 -2.03 17.97
C ASP A 6 -5.67 -2.25 17.14
N LYS A 7 -5.03 -3.41 17.31
CA LYS A 7 -3.86 -3.76 16.51
C LYS A 7 -4.22 -3.94 15.04
N ARG A 8 -5.36 -4.54 14.77
CA ARG A 8 -5.84 -4.71 13.40
C ARG A 8 -6.06 -3.36 12.72
N ILE A 9 -6.72 -2.44 13.41
CA ILE A 9 -6.97 -1.10 12.88
C ILE A 9 -5.65 -0.35 12.69
N GLN A 10 -4.73 -0.44 13.63
CA GLN A 10 -3.41 0.18 13.49
C GLN A 10 -2.66 -0.36 12.29
N ASN A 11 -2.73 -1.67 12.08
CA ASN A 11 -2.08 -2.30 10.93
C ASN A 11 -2.71 -1.85 9.61
N ILE A 12 -4.04 -1.76 9.57
CA ILE A 12 -4.74 -1.26 8.40
C ILE A 12 -4.30 0.17 8.09
N ASN A 13 -4.26 1.03 9.12
CA ASN A 13 -3.85 2.41 8.94
C ASN A 13 -2.40 2.51 8.44
N PHE A 14 -1.52 1.68 8.97
CA PHE A 14 -0.14 1.63 8.54
C PHE A 14 -0.02 1.25 7.07
N ILE A 15 -0.74 0.21 6.66
CA ILE A 15 -0.74 -0.26 5.27
C ILE A 15 -1.31 0.82 4.36
N MET A 16 -2.39 1.47 4.77
CA MET A 16 -3.01 2.51 3.95
C MET A 16 -2.12 3.75 3.83
N ASP A 17 -1.38 4.09 4.88
CA ASP A 17 -0.40 5.17 4.81
C ASP A 17 0.67 4.88 3.75
N ASP A 18 1.15 3.63 3.70
CA ASP A 18 2.11 3.22 2.68
C ASP A 18 1.52 3.30 1.27
N VAL A 19 0.27 2.87 1.11
CA VAL A 19 -0.42 2.94 -0.18
C VAL A 19 -0.56 4.40 -0.62
N HIS A 20 -0.95 5.27 0.29
CA HIS A 20 -1.09 6.70 -0.01
C HIS A 20 0.25 7.33 -0.40
N THR A 21 1.30 7.00 0.33
CA THR A 21 2.65 7.49 0.02
C THR A 21 3.09 7.02 -1.35
N SER A 22 2.88 5.75 -1.66
CA SER A 22 3.22 5.20 -2.98
C SER A 22 2.42 5.87 -4.09
N SER A 23 1.13 6.12 -3.86
CA SER A 23 0.29 6.80 -4.83
C SER A 23 0.77 8.22 -5.10
N ASN A 24 1.16 8.95 -4.05
CA ASN A 24 1.70 10.29 -4.20
C ASN A 24 3.01 10.28 -4.98
N ASN A 25 3.88 9.32 -4.69
CA ASN A 25 5.15 9.18 -5.41
C ASN A 25 4.93 8.85 -6.88
N ILE A 26 3.94 8.02 -7.18
CA ILE A 26 3.57 7.70 -8.56
C ILE A 26 3.09 8.95 -9.28
N TYR A 27 2.25 9.74 -8.62
CA TYR A 27 1.77 10.99 -9.19
C TYR A 27 2.93 11.92 -9.55
N GLU A 28 3.85 12.11 -8.62
CA GLU A 28 5.01 12.98 -8.83
C GLU A 28 5.91 12.47 -9.95
N SER A 29 6.14 11.15 -9.99
CA SER A 29 6.96 10.55 -11.04
C SER A 29 6.32 10.71 -12.41
N LEU A 30 5.00 10.64 -12.50
CA LEU A 30 4.28 10.88 -13.75
C LEU A 30 4.40 12.33 -14.20
N VAL A 31 4.24 13.27 -13.27
CA VAL A 31 4.36 14.69 -13.57
C VAL A 31 5.79 15.04 -14.03
N ASP A 32 6.77 14.49 -13.37
CA ASP A 32 8.19 14.76 -13.66
C ASP A 32 8.76 13.89 -14.77
N LYS A 33 7.97 12.98 -15.30
CA LYS A 33 8.38 12.04 -16.36
C LYS A 33 9.56 11.17 -15.96
N GLU A 34 9.62 10.82 -14.68
CA GLU A 34 10.65 9.92 -14.15
C GLU A 34 10.18 8.47 -14.26
N PHE A 35 10.22 7.94 -15.47
CA PHE A 35 9.61 6.64 -15.77
C PHE A 35 10.32 5.46 -15.12
N ASP A 36 11.63 5.56 -14.89
CA ASP A 36 12.35 4.49 -14.19
C ASP A 36 11.91 4.38 -12.74
N SER A 37 11.80 5.51 -12.05
CA SER A 37 11.27 5.53 -10.69
C SER A 37 9.82 5.11 -10.65
N LEU A 38 9.04 5.52 -11.63
CA LEU A 38 7.63 5.16 -11.75
C LEU A 38 7.45 3.64 -11.80
N LYS A 39 8.24 2.95 -12.60
CA LYS A 39 8.16 1.49 -12.70
C LYS A 39 8.38 0.82 -11.36
N ILE A 40 9.40 1.25 -10.64
CA ILE A 40 9.73 0.69 -9.33
C ILE A 40 8.60 0.93 -8.34
N GLU A 41 8.07 2.13 -8.32
CA GLU A 41 7.00 2.50 -7.39
C GLU A 41 5.70 1.78 -7.69
N VAL A 42 5.35 1.64 -8.96
CA VAL A 42 4.16 0.88 -9.35
C VAL A 42 4.30 -0.58 -8.96
N GLN A 43 5.45 -1.19 -9.20
CA GLN A 43 5.67 -2.59 -8.82
C GLN A 43 5.59 -2.78 -7.31
N SER A 44 6.13 -1.83 -6.55
CA SER A 44 6.05 -1.86 -5.09
C SER A 44 4.60 -1.77 -4.61
N LEU A 45 3.82 -0.88 -5.21
CA LEU A 45 2.41 -0.74 -4.86
C LEU A 45 1.61 -1.99 -5.21
N ILE A 46 1.86 -2.59 -6.35
CA ILE A 46 1.21 -3.85 -6.74
C ILE A 46 1.49 -4.94 -5.70
N LYS A 47 2.73 -5.04 -5.24
CA LYS A 47 3.08 -5.99 -4.19
C LYS A 47 2.28 -5.75 -2.91
N GLN A 48 2.18 -4.51 -2.49
CA GLN A 48 1.42 -4.14 -1.29
C GLN A 48 -0.05 -4.52 -1.44
N LEU A 49 -0.63 -4.22 -2.59
CA LEU A 49 -2.03 -4.53 -2.85
C LEU A 49 -2.27 -6.04 -2.89
N LYS A 50 -1.34 -6.80 -3.42
CA LYS A 50 -1.44 -8.27 -3.42
C LYS A 50 -1.43 -8.82 -2.00
N LEU A 51 -0.58 -8.28 -1.13
CA LEU A 51 -0.54 -8.70 0.27
C LEU A 51 -1.86 -8.42 0.98
N ILE A 52 -2.46 -7.28 0.71
CA ILE A 52 -3.77 -6.95 1.25
C ILE A 52 -4.82 -7.94 0.76
N LEU A 53 -4.81 -8.22 -0.52
CA LEU A 53 -5.76 -9.16 -1.12
C LEU A 53 -5.64 -10.55 -0.52
N GLU A 54 -4.42 -11.04 -0.37
CA GLU A 54 -4.17 -12.35 0.25
C GLU A 54 -4.66 -12.39 1.68
N SER A 55 -4.45 -11.33 2.43
CA SER A 55 -4.91 -11.23 3.81
C SER A 55 -6.43 -11.30 3.92
N VAL A 56 -7.13 -10.64 3.01
CA VAL A 56 -8.59 -10.68 2.97
C VAL A 56 -9.10 -12.05 2.55
N GLN A 57 -8.43 -12.69 1.60
CA GLN A 57 -8.82 -14.02 1.15
C GLN A 57 -8.71 -15.06 2.26
N ASP A 58 -7.72 -14.93 3.12
CA ASP A 58 -7.54 -15.85 4.25
C ASP A 58 -8.66 -15.72 5.27
N GLU A 59 -9.31 -14.60 5.34
CA GLU A 59 -10.43 -14.39 6.25
C GLU A 59 -11.78 -14.86 5.70
N LEU A 60 -11.83 -15.08 4.43
CA LEU A 60 -13.05 -15.58 3.78
C LEU A 60 -13.10 -17.10 3.79
#